data_6f1a2e2f7164e16ff6e669a2fe89d668
#
_entry.id   6f1a2e2f7164e16ff6e669a2fe89d668
#
_cell.length_a   1.000
_cell.length_b   1.000
_cell.length_c   1.000
_cell.angle_alpha   90.00
_cell.angle_beta   90.00
_cell.angle_gamma   90.00
#
_symmetry.space_group_name_H-M   'P 1'
#
loop_
_entity.id
_entity.type
_entity.pdbx_description
1 polymer ?
#
loop_
_entity_poly.entity_id
_entity_poly.type
_entity_poly.pdbx_seq_one_letter_code
_entity_poly.pdbx_strand_id
1 'polypeptide(L)'
;MKYCRLQTVHGAQYAEVVDRAGQLWVDRLILPFEEGPASDYVERAADTFDPLPLEEARTLVPVNPSKIVCVGRNYREHAAELGNELPAEPLLFLKAPSALLGPGEAIRIPELSQRVDFEGEIAIVIGERCRKIGMDEDPRDYIRGYTIANDVTARDLQKKDGQCSRAKGFDTFCPVGPVVTDEVDPAAGIGVTTHLNGELRQDGNTRDLIFPIDFLLRYITAAMTLYPGDLILTGTPAGVAAMKHGDVVAVTVEGIGTLSNPVKA
;
A
#
# COMPACT_ATOMS: atom_id res chain seq x y z
N MET A 1 2.82 -1.10 17.19
CA MET A 1 3.37 0.28 17.03
C MET A 1 2.88 0.87 15.72
N LYS A 2 2.43 2.11 15.75
CA LYS A 2 2.02 2.84 14.53
C LYS A 2 3.05 3.93 14.21
N TYR A 3 3.47 4.06 12.95
CA TYR A 3 4.43 5.08 12.54
C TYR A 3 4.10 5.68 11.17
N CYS A 4 4.63 6.85 10.91
CA CYS A 4 4.62 7.52 9.62
C CYS A 4 6.03 8.00 9.23
N ARG A 5 6.16 8.53 8.03
CA ARG A 5 7.34 9.25 7.57
C ARG A 5 6.95 10.67 7.21
N LEU A 6 7.73 11.64 7.67
CA LEU A 6 7.43 13.07 7.58
C LEU A 6 8.48 13.80 6.77
N GLN A 7 8.06 14.87 6.09
CA GLN A 7 8.97 15.89 5.63
C GLN A 7 9.18 16.94 6.73
N THR A 8 10.38 17.01 7.26
CA THR A 8 10.79 18.04 8.22
C THR A 8 11.78 19.03 7.59
N VAL A 9 12.16 20.06 8.34
CA VAL A 9 13.22 21.01 7.93
C VAL A 9 14.59 20.35 7.78
N HIS A 10 14.79 19.20 8.43
CA HIS A 10 16.02 18.39 8.38
C HIS A 10 15.93 17.21 7.38
N GLY A 11 14.90 17.19 6.53
CA GLY A 11 14.64 16.13 5.56
C GLY A 11 13.59 15.13 6.02
N ALA A 12 13.55 13.95 5.39
CA ALA A 12 12.60 12.92 5.72
C ALA A 12 12.96 12.24 7.05
N GLN A 13 11.99 12.13 7.95
CA GLN A 13 12.14 11.52 9.28
C GLN A 13 11.02 10.51 9.54
N TYR A 14 11.30 9.45 10.29
CA TYR A 14 10.28 8.57 10.82
C TYR A 14 9.75 9.09 12.15
N ALA A 15 8.46 8.89 12.39
CA ALA A 15 7.82 9.34 13.62
C ALA A 15 6.79 8.32 14.12
N GLU A 16 6.71 8.16 15.44
CA GLU A 16 5.66 7.39 16.08
C GLU A 16 4.34 8.14 15.99
N VAL A 17 3.28 7.40 15.73
CA VAL A 17 1.90 7.91 15.68
C VAL A 17 1.10 7.27 16.79
N VAL A 18 0.39 8.07 17.55
CA VAL A 18 -0.47 7.63 18.66
C VAL A 18 -1.91 8.07 18.44
N ASP A 19 -2.86 7.30 18.94
CA ASP A 19 -4.25 7.72 18.99
C ASP A 19 -4.50 8.51 20.29
N ARG A 20 -5.00 9.73 20.14
CA ARG A 20 -5.44 10.58 21.26
C ARG A 20 -6.94 10.84 21.11
N ALA A 21 -7.74 10.03 21.79
CA ALA A 21 -9.20 10.15 21.80
C ALA A 21 -9.85 10.09 20.38
N GLY A 22 -9.37 9.18 19.52
CA GLY A 22 -9.89 8.97 18.16
C GLY A 22 -9.24 9.84 17.10
N GLN A 23 -8.27 10.68 17.45
CA GLN A 23 -7.47 11.47 16.53
C GLN A 23 -6.02 10.96 16.51
N LEU A 24 -5.47 10.74 15.33
CA LEU A 24 -4.08 10.34 15.17
C LEU A 24 -3.15 11.55 15.31
N TRP A 25 -2.11 11.39 16.12
CA TRP A 25 -1.10 12.41 16.40
C TRP A 25 0.29 11.85 16.09
N VAL A 26 1.11 12.66 15.44
CA VAL A 26 2.55 12.44 15.39
C VAL A 26 3.10 12.85 16.76
N ASP A 27 3.67 11.89 17.50
CA ASP A 27 4.06 12.10 18.91
C ASP A 27 5.54 12.45 19.05
N ARG A 28 6.41 11.67 18.42
CA ARG A 28 7.86 11.85 18.49
C ARG A 28 8.57 11.28 17.28
N LEU A 29 9.74 11.79 16.98
CA LEU A 29 10.62 11.20 15.98
C LEU A 29 11.21 9.87 16.51
N ILE A 30 11.39 8.92 15.59
CA ILE A 30 12.01 7.63 15.88
C ILE A 30 13.17 7.38 14.91
N LEU A 31 14.04 6.44 15.28
CA LEU A 31 15.13 6.03 14.40
C LEU A 31 14.59 5.43 13.11
N PRO A 32 15.27 5.64 11.98
CA PRO A 32 14.88 5.04 10.71
C PRO A 32 14.94 3.52 10.80
N PHE A 33 14.05 2.86 10.04
CA PHE A 33 14.09 1.42 9.87
C PHE A 33 15.16 1.04 8.83
N GLU A 34 15.73 -0.15 8.97
CA GLU A 34 16.48 -0.76 7.87
C GLU A 34 15.54 -1.06 6.70
N GLU A 35 15.96 -0.73 5.48
CA GLU A 35 15.19 -0.92 4.27
C GLU A 35 16.09 -1.31 3.09
N GLY A 36 15.56 -2.18 2.21
CA GLY A 36 16.27 -2.62 1.02
C GLY A 36 17.33 -3.70 1.25
N PRO A 37 18.11 -4.04 0.21
CA PRO A 37 19.11 -5.12 0.23
C PRO A 37 20.40 -4.77 0.98
N ALA A 38 20.71 -3.48 1.11
CA ALA A 38 21.81 -2.95 1.91
C ALA A 38 21.38 -1.57 2.41
N SER A 39 21.14 -1.44 3.71
CA SER A 39 20.85 -0.15 4.28
C SER A 39 22.15 0.55 4.66
N ASP A 40 22.41 1.68 4.05
CA ASP A 40 23.37 2.66 4.59
C ASP A 40 22.69 3.35 5.79
N TYR A 41 22.57 2.60 6.91
CA TYR A 41 21.97 3.09 8.11
C TYR A 41 22.80 4.24 8.68
N VAL A 42 22.25 5.44 8.67
CA VAL A 42 22.81 6.58 9.36
C VAL A 42 22.01 6.80 10.63
N GLU A 43 22.58 6.46 11.77
CA GLU A 43 22.03 6.81 13.08
C GLU A 43 21.96 8.34 13.20
N ARG A 44 20.76 8.89 13.19
CA ARG A 44 20.52 10.30 13.46
C ARG A 44 19.89 10.42 14.86
N ALA A 45 20.45 11.27 15.70
CA ALA A 45 19.77 11.65 16.92
C ALA A 45 18.41 12.27 16.57
N ALA A 46 17.38 11.85 17.29
CA ALA A 46 16.07 12.47 17.16
C ALA A 46 16.17 13.93 17.61
N ASP A 47 15.90 14.86 16.70
CA ASP A 47 15.74 16.27 17.03
C ASP A 47 14.53 16.47 17.95
N THR A 48 14.49 17.58 18.66
CA THR A 48 13.28 18.00 19.39
C THR A 48 12.13 18.16 18.40
N PHE A 49 11.00 17.51 18.69
CA PHE A 49 9.82 17.52 17.85
C PHE A 49 8.59 17.85 18.73
N ASP A 50 7.82 18.84 18.31
CA ASP A 50 6.56 19.17 18.97
C ASP A 50 5.44 18.32 18.38
N PRO A 51 4.69 17.54 19.19
CA PRO A 51 3.60 16.72 18.71
C PRO A 51 2.53 17.53 17.98
N LEU A 52 2.04 16.99 16.86
CA LEU A 52 0.97 17.62 16.06
C LEU A 52 -0.01 16.58 15.51
N PRO A 53 -1.26 16.98 15.18
CA PRO A 53 -2.20 16.10 14.51
C PRO A 53 -1.61 15.56 13.19
N LEU A 54 -1.83 14.26 12.90
CA LEU A 54 -1.30 13.64 11.68
C LEU A 54 -1.83 14.33 10.40
N GLU A 55 -3.04 14.86 10.43
CA GLU A 55 -3.66 15.59 9.31
C GLU A 55 -2.97 16.93 8.99
N GLU A 56 -2.26 17.52 9.97
CA GLU A 56 -1.47 18.75 9.81
C GLU A 56 -0.03 18.45 9.36
N ALA A 57 0.39 17.19 9.46
CA ALA A 57 1.73 16.77 9.11
C ALA A 57 1.87 16.56 7.60
N ARG A 58 2.99 17.02 7.03
CA ARG A 58 3.35 16.64 5.66
C ARG A 58 3.92 15.23 5.65
N THR A 59 3.03 14.24 5.51
CA THR A 59 3.42 12.83 5.45
C THR A 59 3.99 12.46 4.07
N LEU A 60 4.94 11.53 4.08
CA LEU A 60 5.57 10.92 2.92
C LEU A 60 5.13 9.46 2.82
N VAL A 61 5.49 8.79 1.72
CA VAL A 61 5.42 7.32 1.65
C VAL A 61 6.17 6.74 2.86
N PRO A 62 5.52 5.91 3.70
CA PRO A 62 6.09 5.50 4.99
C PRO A 62 7.18 4.43 4.89
N VAL A 63 7.54 4.00 3.68
CA VAL A 63 8.55 2.97 3.39
C VAL A 63 9.35 3.34 2.14
N ASN A 64 10.50 2.68 1.95
CA ASN A 64 11.36 2.85 0.78
C ASN A 64 11.69 1.47 0.18
N PRO A 65 10.74 0.85 -0.54
CA PRO A 65 10.86 -0.54 -0.99
C PRO A 65 11.88 -0.72 -2.11
N SER A 66 12.58 -1.85 -2.10
CA SER A 66 13.37 -2.29 -3.25
C SER A 66 12.49 -2.79 -4.39
N LYS A 67 11.31 -3.28 -4.08
CA LYS A 67 10.27 -3.71 -5.01
C LYS A 67 8.88 -3.66 -4.38
N ILE A 68 7.87 -3.58 -5.26
CA ILE A 68 6.46 -3.63 -4.90
C ILE A 68 5.86 -4.84 -5.62
N VAL A 69 5.54 -5.88 -4.86
CA VAL A 69 4.88 -7.09 -5.38
C VAL A 69 3.38 -6.91 -5.25
N CYS A 70 2.64 -7.20 -6.30
CA CYS A 70 1.19 -7.07 -6.31
C CYS A 70 0.54 -8.40 -6.65
N VAL A 71 -0.65 -8.63 -6.08
CA VAL A 71 -1.44 -9.84 -6.27
C VAL A 71 -2.73 -9.50 -7.02
N GLY A 72 -2.81 -9.91 -8.28
CA GLY A 72 -4.00 -9.70 -9.10
C GLY A 72 -5.12 -10.67 -8.76
N ARG A 73 -6.39 -10.21 -8.86
CA ARG A 73 -7.61 -11.03 -8.75
C ARG A 73 -7.72 -11.82 -7.43
N ASN A 74 -7.33 -11.22 -6.34
CA ASN A 74 -7.34 -11.88 -5.03
C ASN A 74 -8.66 -11.73 -4.25
N TYR A 75 -9.69 -11.10 -4.85
CA TYR A 75 -11.05 -11.07 -4.34
C TYR A 75 -12.00 -11.71 -5.35
N ARG A 76 -12.89 -12.61 -4.88
CA ARG A 76 -13.82 -13.37 -5.76
C ARG A 76 -14.72 -12.45 -6.58
N GLU A 77 -15.31 -11.46 -5.92
CA GLU A 77 -16.24 -10.53 -6.56
C GLU A 77 -15.54 -9.65 -7.59
N HIS A 78 -14.30 -9.20 -7.31
CA HIS A 78 -13.51 -8.43 -8.27
C HIS A 78 -13.14 -9.26 -9.52
N ALA A 79 -12.78 -10.53 -9.35
CA ALA A 79 -12.53 -11.42 -10.48
C ALA A 79 -13.78 -11.56 -11.37
N ALA A 80 -14.96 -11.74 -10.74
CA ALA A 80 -16.25 -11.84 -11.43
C ALA A 80 -16.65 -10.53 -12.14
N GLU A 81 -16.46 -9.36 -11.48
CA GLU A 81 -16.72 -8.04 -12.05
C GLU A 81 -15.98 -7.81 -13.38
N LEU A 82 -14.74 -8.27 -13.47
CA LEU A 82 -13.91 -8.16 -14.68
C LEU A 82 -14.12 -9.31 -15.68
N GLY A 83 -15.05 -10.23 -15.43
CA GLY A 83 -15.34 -11.39 -16.29
C GLY A 83 -14.19 -12.42 -16.31
N ASN A 84 -13.38 -12.48 -15.27
CA ASN A 84 -12.27 -13.42 -15.17
C ASN A 84 -12.65 -14.66 -14.36
N GLU A 85 -12.03 -15.80 -14.69
CA GLU A 85 -12.07 -16.98 -13.85
C GLU A 85 -11.25 -16.77 -12.57
N LEU A 86 -11.62 -17.52 -11.51
CA LEU A 86 -10.84 -17.53 -10.27
C LEU A 86 -9.47 -18.16 -10.54
N PRO A 87 -8.38 -17.48 -10.14
CA PRO A 87 -7.04 -18.03 -10.36
C PRO A 87 -6.78 -19.27 -9.47
N ALA A 88 -6.16 -20.29 -10.04
CA ALA A 88 -5.72 -21.48 -9.27
C ALA A 88 -4.49 -21.18 -8.40
N GLU A 89 -3.70 -20.15 -8.77
CA GLU A 89 -2.50 -19.69 -8.08
C GLU A 89 -2.47 -18.16 -8.08
N PRO A 90 -1.76 -17.52 -7.12
CA PRO A 90 -1.61 -16.07 -7.09
C PRO A 90 -1.02 -15.51 -8.38
N LEU A 91 -1.71 -14.56 -9.00
CA LEU A 91 -1.22 -13.83 -10.15
C LEU A 91 -0.30 -12.70 -9.68
N LEU A 92 1.01 -12.90 -9.73
CA LEU A 92 1.98 -11.91 -9.28
C LEU A 92 2.42 -10.98 -10.41
N PHE A 93 2.58 -9.70 -10.09
CA PHE A 93 3.24 -8.72 -10.93
C PHE A 93 3.98 -7.70 -10.05
N LEU A 94 4.81 -6.86 -10.67
CA LEU A 94 5.58 -5.83 -9.98
C LEU A 94 5.15 -4.44 -10.44
N LYS A 95 5.08 -3.50 -9.50
CA LYS A 95 5.08 -2.06 -9.79
C LYS A 95 6.49 -1.51 -9.63
N ALA A 96 6.82 -0.52 -10.44
CA ALA A 96 8.09 0.20 -10.29
C ALA A 96 8.09 1.00 -8.98
N PRO A 97 9.20 1.05 -8.21
CA PRO A 97 9.30 1.93 -7.05
C PRO A 97 9.10 3.42 -7.38
N SER A 98 9.40 3.85 -8.61
CA SER A 98 9.11 5.21 -9.09
C SER A 98 7.61 5.54 -9.17
N ALA A 99 6.73 4.53 -9.12
CA ALA A 99 5.27 4.73 -9.09
C ALA A 99 4.76 5.20 -7.72
N LEU A 100 5.57 5.13 -6.66
CA LEU A 100 5.17 5.53 -5.31
C LEU A 100 4.70 6.98 -5.24
N LEU A 101 3.66 7.20 -4.44
CA LEU A 101 3.06 8.51 -4.21
C LEU A 101 2.67 8.64 -2.75
N GLY A 102 2.97 9.77 -2.12
CA GLY A 102 2.60 10.06 -0.74
C GLY A 102 1.14 10.46 -0.57
N PRO A 103 0.64 10.45 0.68
CA PRO A 103 -0.68 10.97 1.00
C PRO A 103 -0.85 12.45 0.58
N GLY A 104 -2.02 12.80 0.04
CA GLY A 104 -2.32 14.16 -0.40
C GLY A 104 -1.66 14.60 -1.71
N GLU A 105 -0.70 13.85 -2.23
CA GLU A 105 -0.08 14.13 -3.52
C GLU A 105 -0.98 13.68 -4.68
N ALA A 106 -0.82 14.29 -5.86
CA ALA A 106 -1.75 14.09 -6.96
C ALA A 106 -1.41 12.86 -7.81
N ILE A 107 -2.37 11.95 -7.99
CA ILE A 107 -2.34 10.92 -9.03
C ILE A 107 -2.44 11.63 -10.39
N ARG A 108 -1.49 11.37 -11.30
CA ARG A 108 -1.45 11.99 -12.62
C ARG A 108 -1.95 11.04 -13.69
N ILE A 109 -3.01 11.44 -14.39
CA ILE A 109 -3.53 10.68 -15.54
C ILE A 109 -2.59 10.91 -16.72
N PRO A 110 -1.94 9.86 -17.26
CA PRO A 110 -1.05 10.02 -18.39
C PRO A 110 -1.83 10.21 -19.70
N GLU A 111 -1.33 11.06 -20.59
CA GLU A 111 -1.93 11.29 -21.94
C GLU A 111 -2.06 10.00 -22.77
N LEU A 112 -1.24 8.98 -22.46
CA LEU A 112 -1.23 7.70 -23.15
C LEU A 112 -2.42 6.80 -22.82
N SER A 113 -3.19 7.10 -21.75
CA SER A 113 -4.32 6.28 -21.30
C SER A 113 -5.64 7.04 -21.40
N GLN A 114 -6.65 6.35 -21.84
CA GLN A 114 -8.03 6.86 -21.91
C GLN A 114 -8.88 6.43 -20.69
N ARG A 115 -8.34 5.54 -19.86
CA ARG A 115 -9.04 5.04 -18.67
C ARG A 115 -8.07 4.64 -17.58
N VAL A 116 -8.08 5.39 -16.49
CA VAL A 116 -7.31 5.11 -15.28
C VAL A 116 -8.25 4.83 -14.12
N ASP A 117 -8.19 3.62 -13.56
CA ASP A 117 -9.03 3.18 -12.46
C ASP A 117 -8.23 3.19 -11.15
N PHE A 118 -8.92 3.39 -10.01
CA PHE A 118 -8.39 3.13 -8.67
C PHE A 118 -8.60 1.66 -8.29
N GLU A 119 -7.75 1.15 -7.40
CA GLU A 119 -7.83 -0.15 -6.75
C GLU A 119 -7.34 -0.02 -5.32
N GLY A 120 -8.28 0.18 -4.35
CA GLY A 120 -7.96 0.30 -2.93
C GLY A 120 -7.60 -1.04 -2.32
N GLU A 121 -6.49 -1.08 -1.57
CA GLU A 121 -5.92 -2.31 -1.02
C GLU A 121 -5.33 -2.11 0.38
N ILE A 122 -5.31 -3.18 1.17
CA ILE A 122 -4.35 -3.31 2.26
C ILE A 122 -3.01 -3.79 1.69
N ALA A 123 -1.92 -3.22 2.17
CA ALA A 123 -0.57 -3.61 1.78
C ALA A 123 0.24 -4.08 2.99
N ILE A 124 1.05 -5.14 2.78
CA ILE A 124 1.98 -5.68 3.77
C ILE A 124 3.32 -4.95 3.61
N VAL A 125 3.91 -4.55 4.74
CA VAL A 125 5.27 -4.02 4.81
C VAL A 125 6.18 -5.09 5.41
N ILE A 126 7.20 -5.50 4.67
CA ILE A 126 8.18 -6.49 5.13
C ILE A 126 9.09 -5.86 6.19
N GLY A 127 9.32 -6.59 7.29
CA GLY A 127 10.16 -6.17 8.41
C GLY A 127 11.54 -6.79 8.39
N GLU A 128 11.64 -8.03 7.95
CA GLU A 128 12.88 -8.78 7.92
C GLU A 128 13.12 -9.44 6.56
N ARG A 129 14.40 -9.61 6.22
CA ARG A 129 14.76 -10.30 4.98
C ARG A 129 14.27 -11.74 5.02
N CYS A 130 13.44 -12.14 4.05
CA CYS A 130 12.93 -13.51 3.95
C CYS A 130 13.03 -14.08 2.54
N ARG A 131 13.21 -15.40 2.49
CA ARG A 131 13.25 -16.19 1.27
C ARG A 131 12.96 -17.66 1.59
N LYS A 132 12.04 -18.28 0.83
CA LYS A 132 11.66 -19.70 0.99
C LYS A 132 11.23 -20.01 2.44
N ILE A 133 10.28 -19.23 2.97
CA ILE A 133 9.73 -19.42 4.31
C ILE A 133 9.25 -20.86 4.45
N GLY A 134 9.83 -21.60 5.42
CA GLY A 134 9.54 -23.00 5.69
C GLY A 134 8.15 -23.22 6.30
N MET A 135 7.67 -24.45 6.28
CA MET A 135 6.35 -24.79 6.86
C MET A 135 6.32 -24.72 8.39
N ASP A 136 7.49 -24.75 9.01
CA ASP A 136 7.73 -24.64 10.45
C ASP A 136 7.95 -23.20 10.95
N GLU A 137 8.03 -22.24 10.02
CA GLU A 137 8.17 -20.81 10.34
C GLU A 137 6.79 -20.11 10.27
N ASP A 138 6.54 -19.10 11.12
CA ASP A 138 5.37 -18.24 10.98
C ASP A 138 5.69 -17.11 10.00
N PRO A 139 5.01 -17.01 8.84
CA PRO A 139 5.26 -15.92 7.89
C PRO A 139 5.06 -14.52 8.48
N ARG A 140 4.25 -14.39 9.54
CA ARG A 140 3.96 -13.11 10.19
C ARG A 140 5.17 -12.53 10.92
N ASP A 141 6.13 -13.37 11.33
CA ASP A 141 7.38 -12.90 11.95
C ASP A 141 8.21 -12.02 11.02
N TYR A 142 7.97 -12.11 9.70
CA TYR A 142 8.64 -11.28 8.67
C TYR A 142 7.90 -10.00 8.33
N ILE A 143 6.73 -9.74 8.93
CA ILE A 143 5.90 -8.56 8.68
C ILE A 143 6.26 -7.46 9.68
N ARG A 144 6.59 -6.26 9.19
CA ARG A 144 6.71 -5.05 10.03
C ARG A 144 5.35 -4.49 10.42
N GLY A 145 4.39 -4.59 9.52
CA GLY A 145 3.05 -4.08 9.71
C GLY A 145 2.30 -3.95 8.40
N TYR A 146 1.20 -3.22 8.45
CA TYR A 146 0.27 -3.04 7.34
C TYR A 146 0.06 -1.55 7.06
N THR A 147 -0.21 -1.22 5.80
CA THR A 147 -0.51 0.14 5.35
C THR A 147 -1.60 0.09 4.29
N ILE A 148 -2.04 1.26 3.83
CA ILE A 148 -3.00 1.40 2.74
C ILE A 148 -2.24 1.62 1.45
N ALA A 149 -2.72 1.02 0.36
CA ALA A 149 -2.24 1.29 -0.99
C ALA A 149 -3.41 1.49 -1.97
N ASN A 150 -3.10 2.15 -3.10
CA ASN A 150 -3.99 2.23 -4.25
C ASN A 150 -3.21 1.75 -5.48
N ASP A 151 -3.60 0.59 -6.03
CA ASP A 151 -2.96 -0.01 -7.21
C ASP A 151 -3.52 0.60 -8.50
N VAL A 152 -3.26 1.89 -8.72
CA VAL A 152 -3.77 2.66 -9.85
C VAL A 152 -3.40 2.00 -11.18
N THR A 153 -4.39 1.89 -12.07
CA THR A 153 -4.31 1.07 -13.28
C THR A 153 -4.80 1.80 -14.52
N ALA A 154 -3.96 1.94 -15.55
CA ALA A 154 -4.35 2.35 -16.90
C ALA A 154 -5.00 1.15 -17.60
N ARG A 155 -6.32 1.04 -17.48
CA ARG A 155 -7.08 -0.17 -17.82
C ARG A 155 -7.06 -0.53 -19.31
N ASP A 156 -7.08 0.44 -20.18
CA ASP A 156 -6.96 0.28 -21.62
C ASP A 156 -5.58 -0.26 -22.04
N LEU A 157 -4.51 0.21 -21.37
CA LEU A 157 -3.16 -0.27 -21.62
C LEU A 157 -2.94 -1.67 -21.05
N GLN A 158 -3.51 -1.97 -19.87
CA GLN A 158 -3.47 -3.33 -19.29
C GLN A 158 -4.08 -4.35 -20.28
N LYS A 159 -5.24 -4.02 -20.87
CA LYS A 159 -5.89 -4.88 -21.88
C LYS A 159 -5.08 -4.98 -23.16
N LYS A 160 -4.51 -3.88 -23.62
CA LYS A 160 -3.72 -3.82 -24.86
C LYS A 160 -2.43 -4.63 -24.76
N ASP A 161 -1.70 -4.51 -23.65
CA ASP A 161 -0.39 -5.13 -23.49
C ASP A 161 -0.47 -6.60 -23.04
N GLY A 162 -1.61 -7.02 -22.47
CA GLY A 162 -1.79 -8.35 -21.91
C GLY A 162 -0.95 -8.62 -20.66
N GLN A 163 -0.34 -7.58 -20.08
CA GLN A 163 0.49 -7.63 -18.88
C GLN A 163 0.47 -6.30 -18.10
N CYS A 164 0.90 -6.30 -16.84
CA CYS A 164 0.64 -5.19 -15.93
C CYS A 164 1.74 -4.11 -15.86
N SER A 165 2.98 -4.40 -16.29
CA SER A 165 4.15 -3.56 -15.99
C SER A 165 3.97 -2.09 -16.38
N ARG A 166 3.57 -1.80 -17.62
CA ARG A 166 3.33 -0.42 -18.08
C ARG A 166 2.05 0.15 -17.50
N ALA A 167 0.96 -0.62 -17.52
CA ALA A 167 -0.36 -0.15 -17.13
C ALA A 167 -0.45 0.25 -15.64
N LYS A 168 0.42 -0.29 -14.80
CA LYS A 168 0.47 -0.08 -13.35
C LYS A 168 1.78 0.57 -12.87
N GLY A 169 2.75 0.80 -13.77
CA GLY A 169 4.09 1.30 -13.45
C GLY A 169 4.32 2.79 -13.76
N PHE A 170 3.30 3.55 -14.15
CA PHE A 170 3.44 4.99 -14.34
C PHE A 170 3.81 5.68 -13.01
N ASP A 171 4.57 6.76 -13.09
CA ASP A 171 4.79 7.63 -11.92
C ASP A 171 3.44 8.01 -11.29
N THR A 172 3.39 8.05 -9.97
CA THR A 172 2.18 8.34 -9.16
C THR A 172 1.11 7.24 -9.11
N PHE A 173 1.33 6.08 -9.72
CA PHE A 173 0.33 4.99 -9.77
C PHE A 173 0.36 4.04 -8.57
N CYS A 174 1.13 4.37 -7.53
CA CYS A 174 1.15 3.61 -6.29
C CYS A 174 1.09 4.54 -5.05
N PRO A 175 -0.05 5.21 -4.81
CA PRO A 175 -0.28 5.88 -3.53
C PRO A 175 -0.13 4.90 -2.37
N VAL A 176 0.63 5.28 -1.30
CA VAL A 176 0.87 4.45 -0.11
C VAL A 176 0.93 5.30 1.15
N GLY A 177 0.31 4.85 2.22
CA GLY A 177 0.31 5.48 3.54
C GLY A 177 -1.10 5.54 4.17
N PRO A 178 -1.37 6.46 5.07
CA PRO A 178 -0.48 7.48 5.66
C PRO A 178 0.45 6.93 6.73
N VAL A 179 0.13 5.75 7.31
CA VAL A 179 0.86 5.12 8.41
C VAL A 179 1.12 3.64 8.11
N VAL A 180 2.09 3.07 8.82
CA VAL A 180 2.27 1.61 8.96
C VAL A 180 1.94 1.24 10.39
N THR A 181 1.23 0.14 10.61
CA THR A 181 0.89 -0.37 11.94
C THR A 181 0.89 -1.89 12.00
N ASP A 182 1.35 -2.44 13.11
CA ASP A 182 1.25 -3.86 13.47
C ASP A 182 0.06 -4.16 14.41
N GLU A 183 -0.78 -3.15 14.69
CA GLU A 183 -1.90 -3.23 15.65
C GLU A 183 -3.19 -3.79 15.04
N VAL A 184 -3.15 -4.24 13.79
CA VAL A 184 -4.28 -4.83 13.06
C VAL A 184 -3.98 -6.27 12.67
N ASP A 185 -5.02 -7.10 12.63
CA ASP A 185 -4.93 -8.49 12.19
C ASP A 185 -5.83 -8.74 10.97
N PRO A 186 -5.28 -8.70 9.75
CA PRO A 186 -6.07 -8.97 8.55
C PRO A 186 -6.69 -10.36 8.50
N ALA A 187 -6.17 -11.35 9.23
CA ALA A 187 -6.75 -12.68 9.31
C ALA A 187 -8.07 -12.69 10.10
N ALA A 188 -8.24 -11.76 11.06
CA ALA A 188 -9.49 -11.58 11.79
C ALA A 188 -10.61 -10.92 10.94
N GLY A 189 -10.22 -10.33 9.80
CA GLY A 189 -11.11 -9.63 8.89
C GLY A 189 -11.17 -8.13 9.14
N ILE A 190 -10.64 -7.37 8.19
CA ILE A 190 -10.54 -5.92 8.22
C ILE A 190 -11.30 -5.34 7.03
N GLY A 191 -12.11 -4.30 7.26
CA GLY A 191 -12.80 -3.57 6.22
C GLY A 191 -11.83 -2.77 5.33
N VAL A 192 -12.05 -2.84 4.00
CA VAL A 192 -11.33 -2.07 2.99
C VAL A 192 -12.36 -1.36 2.13
N THR A 193 -12.46 -0.04 2.27
CA THR A 193 -13.42 0.76 1.52
C THR A 193 -12.73 1.81 0.66
N THR A 194 -13.32 2.13 -0.50
CA THR A 194 -12.84 3.22 -1.35
C THR A 194 -13.98 4.15 -1.72
N HIS A 195 -13.76 5.44 -1.51
CA HIS A 195 -14.67 6.51 -1.91
C HIS A 195 -14.07 7.32 -3.06
N LEU A 196 -14.89 7.65 -4.05
CA LEU A 196 -14.56 8.60 -5.11
C LEU A 196 -15.47 9.83 -4.95
N ASN A 197 -14.88 10.99 -4.67
CA ASN A 197 -15.62 12.24 -4.38
C ASN A 197 -16.64 12.09 -3.24
N GLY A 198 -16.33 11.28 -2.22
CA GLY A 198 -17.22 10.98 -1.09
C GLY A 198 -18.27 9.90 -1.37
N GLU A 199 -18.40 9.40 -2.59
CA GLU A 199 -19.29 8.28 -2.93
C GLU A 199 -18.59 6.95 -2.70
N LEU A 200 -19.19 6.04 -1.93
CA LEU A 200 -18.69 4.69 -1.69
C LEU A 200 -18.69 3.88 -3.00
N ARG A 201 -17.55 3.34 -3.37
CA ARG A 201 -17.36 2.55 -4.60
C ARG A 201 -16.93 1.12 -4.31
N GLN A 202 -15.98 0.94 -3.40
CA GLN A 202 -15.53 -0.39 -2.97
C GLN A 202 -15.87 -0.58 -1.50
N ASP A 203 -16.39 -1.76 -1.16
CA ASP A 203 -16.70 -2.20 0.20
C ASP A 203 -16.36 -3.68 0.31
N GLY A 204 -15.15 -3.98 0.78
CA GLY A 204 -14.61 -5.32 0.89
C GLY A 204 -14.06 -5.62 2.28
N ASN A 205 -13.72 -6.88 2.50
CA ASN A 205 -13.14 -7.34 3.75
C ASN A 205 -12.00 -8.34 3.48
N THR A 206 -10.93 -8.30 4.26
CA THR A 206 -9.79 -9.21 4.08
C THR A 206 -10.14 -10.70 4.26
N ARG A 207 -11.28 -11.03 4.85
CA ARG A 207 -11.83 -12.42 4.89
C ARG A 207 -12.14 -12.97 3.49
N ASP A 208 -12.38 -12.08 2.52
CA ASP A 208 -12.79 -12.45 1.16
C ASP A 208 -11.60 -12.65 0.22
N LEU A 209 -10.37 -12.53 0.76
CA LEU A 209 -9.14 -12.85 0.03
C LEU A 209 -9.16 -14.33 -0.38
N ILE A 210 -8.93 -14.60 -1.68
CA ILE A 210 -8.81 -15.96 -2.23
C ILE A 210 -7.56 -16.64 -1.68
N PHE A 211 -6.46 -15.89 -1.66
CA PHE A 211 -5.17 -16.33 -1.09
C PHE A 211 -4.87 -15.49 0.15
N PRO A 212 -4.89 -16.07 1.35
CA PRO A 212 -4.61 -15.37 2.60
C PRO A 212 -3.13 -14.94 2.68
N ILE A 213 -2.83 -13.98 3.55
CA ILE A 213 -1.52 -13.35 3.69
C ILE A 213 -0.40 -14.36 3.92
N ASP A 214 -0.60 -15.32 4.82
CA ASP A 214 0.41 -16.35 5.15
C ASP A 214 0.76 -17.19 3.92
N PHE A 215 -0.24 -17.52 3.11
CA PHE A 215 -0.03 -18.25 1.85
C PHE A 215 0.73 -17.37 0.84
N LEU A 216 0.34 -16.10 0.69
CA LEU A 216 1.00 -15.18 -0.23
C LEU A 216 2.49 -15.00 0.09
N LEU A 217 2.85 -14.84 1.37
CA LEU A 217 4.24 -14.71 1.79
C LEU A 217 5.06 -15.92 1.42
N ARG A 218 4.56 -17.14 1.69
CA ARG A 218 5.24 -18.38 1.31
C ARG A 218 5.37 -18.50 -0.21
N TYR A 219 4.31 -18.23 -0.95
CA TYR A 219 4.29 -18.31 -2.40
C TYR A 219 5.28 -17.33 -3.05
N ILE A 220 5.26 -16.07 -2.63
CA ILE A 220 6.16 -15.04 -3.13
C ILE A 220 7.61 -15.35 -2.79
N THR A 221 7.89 -15.75 -1.53
CA THR A 221 9.26 -16.02 -1.08
C THR A 221 9.86 -17.30 -1.67
N ALA A 222 9.04 -18.22 -2.18
CA ALA A 222 9.51 -19.34 -2.97
C ALA A 222 10.16 -18.91 -4.29
N ALA A 223 9.67 -17.82 -4.88
CA ALA A 223 10.17 -17.28 -6.14
C ALA A 223 11.26 -16.22 -5.97
N MET A 224 11.13 -15.30 -4.98
CA MET A 224 12.02 -14.15 -4.83
C MET A 224 12.31 -13.80 -3.37
N THR A 225 13.47 -13.20 -3.10
CA THR A 225 13.79 -12.66 -1.78
C THR A 225 13.04 -11.36 -1.55
N LEU A 226 12.45 -11.21 -0.37
CA LEU A 226 11.92 -9.95 0.12
C LEU A 226 12.89 -9.31 1.10
N TYR A 227 12.93 -7.99 1.12
CA TYR A 227 13.79 -7.18 1.99
C TYR A 227 12.94 -6.28 2.88
N PRO A 228 13.47 -5.84 4.03
CA PRO A 228 12.82 -4.84 4.86
C PRO A 228 12.38 -3.62 4.04
N GLY A 229 11.16 -3.15 4.27
CA GLY A 229 10.55 -2.05 3.51
C GLY A 229 9.86 -2.46 2.19
N ASP A 230 10.10 -3.67 1.65
CA ASP A 230 9.34 -4.13 0.48
C ASP A 230 7.84 -4.19 0.76
N LEU A 231 7.06 -3.90 -0.28
CA LEU A 231 5.60 -3.90 -0.22
C LEU A 231 4.99 -5.10 -0.94
N ILE A 232 3.93 -5.65 -0.34
CA ILE A 232 3.04 -6.60 -1.02
C ILE A 232 1.63 -6.00 -1.00
N LEU A 233 1.10 -5.67 -2.18
CA LEU A 233 -0.28 -5.25 -2.38
C LEU A 233 -1.13 -6.52 -2.52
N THR A 234 -2.15 -6.68 -1.67
CA THR A 234 -2.83 -7.96 -1.48
C THR A 234 -3.99 -8.22 -2.42
N GLY A 235 -4.32 -7.26 -3.27
CA GLY A 235 -5.48 -7.29 -4.16
C GLY A 235 -6.61 -6.37 -3.67
N THR A 236 -7.47 -5.99 -4.60
CA THR A 236 -8.57 -5.04 -4.41
C THR A 236 -9.93 -5.72 -4.45
N PRO A 237 -10.94 -5.26 -3.65
CA PRO A 237 -12.32 -5.71 -3.76
C PRO A 237 -13.00 -5.18 -5.04
N ALA A 238 -14.21 -5.67 -5.35
CA ALA A 238 -15.05 -5.17 -6.44
C ALA A 238 -15.43 -3.69 -6.24
N GLY A 239 -15.84 -3.02 -7.32
CA GLY A 239 -16.26 -1.61 -7.33
C GLY A 239 -15.22 -0.66 -7.90
N VAL A 240 -14.22 -1.18 -8.65
CA VAL A 240 -13.22 -0.34 -9.35
C VAL A 240 -13.90 0.57 -10.38
N ALA A 241 -13.42 1.81 -10.49
CA ALA A 241 -13.99 2.78 -11.42
C ALA A 241 -12.95 3.77 -11.94
N ALA A 242 -13.27 4.37 -13.09
CA ALA A 242 -12.41 5.36 -13.71
C ALA A 242 -12.39 6.67 -12.92
N MET A 243 -11.20 7.23 -12.80
CA MET A 243 -10.94 8.57 -12.26
C MET A 243 -10.75 9.58 -13.38
N LYS A 244 -11.03 10.84 -13.11
CA LYS A 244 -10.81 11.98 -14.01
C LYS A 244 -10.17 13.16 -13.26
N HIS A 245 -9.68 14.12 -14.03
CA HIS A 245 -9.16 15.36 -13.46
C HIS A 245 -10.16 16.03 -12.50
N GLY A 246 -9.70 16.42 -11.34
CA GLY A 246 -10.48 17.05 -10.28
C GLY A 246 -11.13 16.09 -9.30
N ASP A 247 -11.10 14.78 -9.54
CA ASP A 247 -11.57 13.79 -8.58
C ASP A 247 -10.65 13.71 -7.36
N VAL A 248 -11.21 13.21 -6.26
CA VAL A 248 -10.47 12.81 -5.05
C VAL A 248 -10.84 11.36 -4.74
N VAL A 249 -9.82 10.50 -4.67
CA VAL A 249 -9.98 9.10 -4.25
C VAL A 249 -9.47 8.95 -2.82
N ALA A 250 -10.27 8.29 -1.98
CA ALA A 250 -9.94 8.02 -0.57
C ALA A 250 -10.13 6.53 -0.28
N VAL A 251 -9.04 5.86 0.07
CA VAL A 251 -9.02 4.45 0.48
C VAL A 251 -8.92 4.40 2.00
N THR A 252 -9.86 3.72 2.64
CA THR A 252 -9.88 3.54 4.11
C THR A 252 -9.71 2.07 4.45
N VAL A 253 -8.81 1.78 5.36
CA VAL A 253 -8.63 0.44 5.96
C VAL A 253 -8.84 0.57 7.45
N GLU A 254 -9.76 -0.25 7.97
CA GLU A 254 -10.13 -0.26 9.38
C GLU A 254 -8.90 -0.48 10.29
N GLY A 255 -8.76 0.35 11.33
CA GLY A 255 -7.62 0.32 12.26
C GLY A 255 -6.33 0.98 11.74
N ILE A 256 -6.24 1.30 10.44
CA ILE A 256 -5.07 1.98 9.85
C ILE A 256 -5.35 3.47 9.63
N GLY A 257 -6.46 3.80 8.97
CA GLY A 257 -6.83 5.16 8.66
C GLY A 257 -7.30 5.33 7.22
N THR A 258 -7.07 6.53 6.64
CA THR A 258 -7.49 6.86 5.28
C THR A 258 -6.33 7.46 4.47
N LEU A 259 -6.10 6.91 3.29
CA LEU A 259 -5.19 7.43 2.27
C LEU A 259 -6.01 8.19 1.22
N SER A 260 -5.81 9.49 1.11
CA SER A 260 -6.54 10.35 0.18
C SER A 260 -5.60 11.03 -0.81
N ASN A 261 -5.97 11.01 -2.08
CA ASN A 261 -5.17 11.60 -3.16
C ASN A 261 -6.08 12.31 -4.18
N PRO A 262 -5.79 13.56 -4.53
CA PRO A 262 -6.45 14.25 -5.64
C PRO A 262 -5.95 13.68 -6.98
N VAL A 263 -6.77 13.83 -8.03
CA VAL A 263 -6.46 13.37 -9.39
C VAL A 263 -6.26 14.55 -10.32
N LYS A 264 -5.17 14.54 -11.09
CA LYS A 264 -4.83 15.56 -12.09
C LYS A 264 -4.54 14.92 -13.45
N ALA A 265 -4.90 15.62 -14.50
CA ALA A 265 -4.47 15.31 -15.87
C ALA A 265 -3.17 16.05 -16.17
#